data_0d0987f6709c7abe33a217bb12025aa3
#
_entry.id   0d0987f6709c7abe33a217bb12025aa3
#
_cell.length_a   1.000
_cell.length_b   1.000
_cell.length_c   1.000
_cell.angle_alpha   90.00
_cell.angle_beta   90.00
_cell.angle_gamma   90.00
#
_symmetry.space_group_name_H-M   'P 1'
#
loop_
_entity.id
_entity.type
_entity.pdbx_description
1 polymer ?
#
loop_
_entity_poly.entity_id
_entity_poly.type
_entity_poly.pdbx_seq_one_letter_code
_entity_poly.pdbx_strand_id
1 'polypeptide(L)'
;MKPSKLMNAALTSSCFVAFTSITLALGGPTPASRDATDDGGVACVEVRGEVRYGALAYDHIVHLKNVCDVAFLCTVKTDVNPQPIVVTVPARQEVEVLTFRGSPARVFVPYVTCQPNP
;
A
#
# COMPACT_ATOMS: atom_id res chain seq x y z
N MET A 1 -30.48 74.00 4.74
CA MET A 1 -30.00 73.57 4.70
C MET A 1 -29.49 72.69 4.67
N LYS A 2 -28.96 71.72 4.71
CA LYS A 2 -28.37 70.92 4.62
C LYS A 2 -27.92 70.00 4.53
N PRO A 3 -27.74 69.67 4.43
CA PRO A 3 -27.28 68.77 4.35
C PRO A 3 -26.69 68.01 4.31
N SER A 4 -26.38 67.48 4.41
CA SER A 4 -25.77 66.61 4.41
C SER A 4 -25.29 65.81 4.22
N LYS A 5 -25.10 65.29 4.10
CA LYS A 5 -24.54 64.44 3.93
C LYS A 5 -23.99 63.62 4.00
N LEU A 6 -23.82 63.23 4.08
CA LEU A 6 -23.24 62.37 4.16
C LEU A 6 -22.84 61.59 3.94
N MET A 7 -22.56 61.06 3.79
CA MET A 7 -22.07 60.24 3.62
C MET A 7 -21.51 59.47 3.72
N ASN A 8 -21.31 59.00 3.94
CA ASN A 8 -20.67 58.15 4.08
C ASN A 8 -20.30 57.32 3.74
N ALA A 9 -19.91 56.96 3.50
CA ALA A 9 -19.44 56.26 3.08
C ALA A 9 -19.04 55.34 3.44
N ALA A 10 -19.01 54.84 3.62
CA ALA A 10 -18.74 53.86 4.01
C ALA A 10 -18.00 53.08 3.58
N LEU A 11 -17.50 52.91 3.42
CA LEU A 11 -16.78 52.12 3.09
C LEU A 11 -16.54 51.11 3.44
N THR A 12 -16.62 50.50 3.48
CA THR A 12 -16.55 49.44 3.73
C THR A 12 -15.60 48.76 3.23
N SER A 13 -14.84 48.61 3.57
CA SER A 13 -13.92 47.96 3.22
C SER A 13 -14.01 46.70 3.50
N SER A 14 -14.27 46.06 2.78
CA SER A 14 -14.37 44.87 3.05
C SER A 14 -13.21 44.21 2.93
N CYS A 15 -12.76 43.89 3.62
CA CYS A 15 -11.69 43.26 3.58
C CYS A 15 -11.84 41.96 3.42
N PHE A 16 -11.65 41.42 2.53
CA PHE A 16 -11.76 40.20 2.33
C PHE A 16 -10.69 39.52 2.61
N VAL A 17 -10.54 38.97 3.35
CA VAL A 17 -9.64 38.21 3.66
C VAL A 17 -9.78 37.04 3.09
N ALA A 18 -9.17 36.86 2.27
CA ALA A 18 -9.30 35.78 1.69
C ALA A 18 -8.60 34.82 2.41
N PHE A 19 -9.12 33.91 2.74
CA PHE A 19 -8.49 33.00 3.37
C PHE A 19 -8.18 32.03 2.63
N THR A 20 -7.32 31.84 2.22
CA THR A 20 -6.82 30.90 1.67
C THR A 20 -6.61 29.90 2.56
N SER A 21 -7.35 29.05 2.45
CA SER A 21 -7.21 28.09 3.26
C SER A 21 -6.28 27.21 2.79
N ILE A 22 -5.46 26.98 3.16
CA ILE A 22 -4.58 26.16 2.85
C ILE A 22 -4.80 24.95 3.33
N THR A 23 -5.12 24.20 2.65
CA THR A 23 -5.36 23.04 3.03
C THR A 23 -4.23 22.30 2.99
N LEU A 24 -3.77 21.93 3.73
CA LEU A 24 -2.77 21.23 3.75
C LEU A 24 -3.00 20.01 3.67
N ALA A 25 -2.91 19.50 2.93
CA ALA A 25 -3.10 18.31 2.75
C ALA A 25 -2.10 17.59 3.26
N LEU A 26 -2.14 17.17 3.99
CA LEU A 26 -1.25 16.50 4.45
C LEU A 26 -1.35 15.33 4.17
N GLY A 27 -1.29 14.91 3.42
CA GLY A 27 -1.42 13.81 3.04
C GLY A 27 -0.54 13.07 3.61
N GLY A 28 -0.73 12.42 4.18
CA GLY A 28 0.07 11.77 4.77
C GLY A 28 0.50 10.74 4.11
N PRO A 29 1.25 10.27 4.11
CA PRO A 29 1.74 9.37 3.50
C PRO A 29 1.64 8.25 4.03
N THR A 30 1.22 7.62 3.69
CA THR A 30 1.04 6.59 3.99
C THR A 30 1.98 5.77 3.83
N PRO A 31 2.30 5.17 4.36
CA PRO A 31 3.23 4.37 4.39
C PRO A 31 3.14 3.37 3.67
N ALA A 32 3.08 3.06 3.18
CA ALA A 32 3.02 2.23 2.59
C ALA A 32 3.52 1.30 2.22
N SER A 33 3.60 0.92 2.22
CA SER A 33 3.93 -0.06 2.04
C SER A 33 4.25 -0.39 0.93
N ARG A 34 4.59 -0.54 0.51
CA ARG A 34 4.87 -0.86 -0.43
C ARG A 34 5.15 -1.62 -1.00
N ASP A 35 5.19 -1.98 -1.33
CA ASP A 35 5.42 -2.73 -1.83
C ASP A 35 5.71 -3.00 -2.92
N ALA A 36 5.83 -3.15 -3.17
CA ALA A 36 6.26 -3.56 -3.93
C ALA A 36 6.10 -3.57 -5.16
N THR A 37 6.00 -3.84 -5.70
CA THR A 37 5.79 -4.07 -6.83
C THR A 37 5.54 -3.19 -7.70
N ASP A 38 5.29 -2.79 -7.79
CA ASP A 38 5.07 -1.98 -8.58
C ASP A 38 4.81 -2.05 -9.84
N ASP A 39 4.81 -2.13 -10.47
CA ASP A 39 4.65 -2.19 -11.60
C ASP A 39 3.48 -2.37 -12.01
N GLY A 40 2.98 -1.96 -12.32
CA GLY A 40 1.93 -2.10 -12.84
C GLY A 40 1.08 -2.80 -12.25
N GLY A 41 0.25 -2.69 -11.97
CA GLY A 41 -0.62 -3.46 -11.54
C GLY A 41 -0.49 -3.82 -10.32
N VAL A 42 0.32 -3.55 -9.89
CA VAL A 42 0.41 -3.88 -8.74
C VAL A 42 -0.48 -3.91 -7.80
N ALA A 43 -1.31 -3.37 -7.67
CA ALA A 43 -2.18 -3.45 -6.62
C ALA A 43 -3.01 -4.67 -6.68
N CYS A 44 -2.84 -5.49 -7.60
CA CYS A 44 -3.70 -6.65 -7.68
C CYS A 44 -3.34 -7.75 -6.71
N VAL A 45 -2.11 -7.86 -6.30
CA VAL A 45 -1.72 -8.96 -5.44
C VAL A 45 -1.26 -8.43 -4.10
N GLU A 46 -1.97 -8.78 -3.05
CA GLU A 46 -1.63 -8.39 -1.70
C GLU A 46 -0.71 -9.43 -1.12
N VAL A 47 0.33 -9.03 -0.43
CA VAL A 47 1.33 -9.92 0.10
C VAL A 47 1.33 -9.85 1.61
N ARG A 48 1.31 -11.00 2.26
CA ARG A 48 1.32 -11.03 3.71
C ARG A 48 2.23 -12.17 4.16
N GLY A 49 3.11 -11.92 5.06
CA GLY A 49 3.97 -12.95 5.63
C GLY A 49 3.35 -13.55 6.86
N GLU A 50 3.58 -14.82 7.08
CA GLU A 50 3.12 -15.49 8.26
C GLU A 50 4.21 -16.40 8.77
N VAL A 51 4.38 -16.47 10.07
CA VAL A 51 5.33 -17.35 10.68
C VAL A 51 4.55 -18.35 11.52
N ARG A 52 4.72 -19.61 11.26
CA ARG A 52 4.01 -20.65 11.97
C ARG A 52 5.01 -21.46 12.77
N TYR A 53 4.82 -21.53 14.04
CA TYR A 53 5.75 -22.25 14.88
C TYR A 53 5.32 -23.71 15.01
N GLY A 54 6.25 -24.61 14.84
CA GLY A 54 5.94 -26.00 15.03
C GLY A 54 7.21 -26.80 15.04
N ALA A 55 7.21 -27.90 15.71
CA ALA A 55 8.36 -28.78 15.76
C ALA A 55 9.64 -28.05 16.13
N LEU A 56 9.56 -27.11 17.03
CA LEU A 56 10.73 -26.43 17.55
C LEU A 56 11.38 -25.45 16.55
N ALA A 57 10.69 -25.10 15.53
CA ALA A 57 11.23 -24.17 14.53
C ALA A 57 10.07 -23.42 13.88
N TYR A 58 10.40 -22.52 12.98
CA TYR A 58 9.39 -21.71 12.36
C TYR A 58 9.28 -21.98 10.87
N ASP A 59 8.07 -22.09 10.39
CA ASP A 59 7.83 -22.17 8.95
C ASP A 59 7.45 -20.78 8.46
N HIS A 60 8.06 -20.36 7.38
CA HIS A 60 7.80 -19.06 6.82
C HIS A 60 6.87 -19.22 5.62
N ILE A 61 5.74 -18.57 5.68
CA ILE A 61 4.72 -18.70 4.66
C ILE A 61 4.38 -17.32 4.12
N VAL A 62 4.26 -17.21 2.82
CA VAL A 62 3.87 -15.98 2.18
C VAL A 62 2.49 -16.19 1.58
N HIS A 63 1.55 -15.34 1.93
CA HIS A 63 0.22 -15.39 1.37
C HIS A 63 0.14 -14.36 0.25
N LEU A 64 -0.35 -14.79 -0.88
CA LEU A 64 -0.54 -13.92 -2.04
C LEU A 64 -2.02 -13.92 -2.35
N LYS A 65 -2.66 -12.77 -2.22
CA LYS A 65 -4.07 -12.68 -2.48
C LYS A 65 -4.31 -11.82 -3.70
N ASN A 66 -4.88 -12.39 -4.73
CA ASN A 66 -5.15 -11.68 -5.96
C ASN A 66 -6.57 -11.14 -5.92
N VAL A 67 -6.70 -9.82 -5.94
CA VAL A 67 -8.02 -9.21 -5.90
C VAL A 67 -8.51 -8.76 -7.26
N CYS A 68 -7.78 -9.07 -8.30
CA CYS A 68 -8.17 -8.69 -9.65
C CYS A 68 -8.70 -9.88 -10.41
N ASP A 69 -9.22 -9.62 -11.61
CA ASP A 69 -9.82 -10.66 -12.42
C ASP A 69 -8.87 -11.38 -13.34
N VAL A 70 -7.60 -11.13 -13.22
CA VAL A 70 -6.61 -11.72 -14.10
C VAL A 70 -5.64 -12.50 -13.24
N ALA A 71 -5.21 -13.65 -13.68
CA ALA A 71 -4.23 -14.42 -12.95
C ALA A 71 -2.87 -13.74 -13.02
N PHE A 72 -2.05 -13.95 -12.00
CA PHE A 72 -0.72 -13.38 -11.95
C PHE A 72 0.31 -14.48 -11.74
N LEU A 73 1.47 -14.29 -12.34
CA LEU A 73 2.59 -15.17 -12.11
C LEU A 73 3.51 -14.42 -11.18
N CYS A 74 3.76 -14.95 -10.01
CA CYS A 74 4.54 -14.26 -9.00
C CYS A 74 5.80 -15.02 -8.67
N THR A 75 6.87 -14.27 -8.44
CA THR A 75 8.12 -14.83 -7.99
C THR A 75 8.30 -14.39 -6.55
N VAL A 76 8.47 -15.34 -5.65
CA VAL A 76 8.53 -15.09 -4.24
C VAL A 76 9.87 -15.54 -3.68
N LYS A 77 10.48 -14.70 -2.88
CA LYS A 77 11.66 -15.10 -2.15
C LYS A 77 11.68 -14.30 -0.86
N THR A 78 12.54 -14.64 0.07
CA THR A 78 12.59 -13.92 1.33
C THR A 78 14.05 -13.67 1.67
N ASP A 79 14.28 -12.84 2.66
CA ASP A 79 15.63 -12.58 3.12
C ASP A 79 16.23 -13.82 3.77
N VAL A 80 15.41 -14.74 4.24
CA VAL A 80 15.89 -15.96 4.85
C VAL A 80 16.11 -17.03 3.79
N ASN A 81 15.33 -16.99 2.75
CA ASN A 81 15.48 -17.95 1.65
C ASN A 81 15.47 -17.18 0.33
N PRO A 82 16.64 -16.89 -0.23
CA PRO A 82 16.71 -16.12 -1.46
C PRO A 82 16.41 -16.94 -2.71
N GLN A 83 16.13 -18.21 -2.56
CA GLN A 83 15.80 -19.00 -3.72
C GLN A 83 14.43 -18.62 -4.20
N PRO A 84 14.26 -18.24 -5.45
CA PRO A 84 12.96 -17.81 -5.93
C PRO A 84 12.00 -18.98 -6.11
N ILE A 85 10.77 -18.78 -5.75
CA ILE A 85 9.70 -19.74 -5.94
C ILE A 85 8.69 -19.07 -6.85
N VAL A 86 8.36 -19.71 -7.96
CA VAL A 86 7.43 -19.13 -8.92
C VAL A 86 6.08 -19.80 -8.73
N VAL A 87 5.04 -19.01 -8.61
CA VAL A 87 3.71 -19.54 -8.37
C VAL A 87 2.67 -18.72 -9.14
N THR A 88 1.65 -19.38 -9.60
CA THR A 88 0.54 -18.71 -10.26
C THR A 88 -0.54 -18.43 -9.23
N VAL A 89 -1.01 -17.22 -9.20
CA VAL A 89 -2.08 -16.82 -8.30
C VAL A 89 -3.30 -16.58 -9.16
N PRO A 90 -4.27 -17.48 -9.14
CA PRO A 90 -5.44 -17.32 -10.01
C PRO A 90 -6.24 -16.08 -9.64
N ALA A 91 -7.04 -15.63 -10.57
CA ALA A 91 -7.87 -14.46 -10.35
C ALA A 91 -8.75 -14.64 -9.14
N ARG A 92 -8.81 -13.65 -8.30
CA ARG A 92 -9.69 -13.64 -7.15
C ARG A 92 -9.40 -14.72 -6.10
N GLN A 93 -8.20 -15.25 -6.09
CA GLN A 93 -7.89 -16.31 -5.14
C GLN A 93 -6.65 -15.98 -4.33
N GLU A 94 -6.47 -16.71 -3.27
CA GLU A 94 -5.34 -16.54 -2.40
C GLU A 94 -4.53 -17.83 -2.40
N VAL A 95 -3.21 -17.72 -2.40
CA VAL A 95 -2.33 -18.86 -2.43
C VAL A 95 -1.32 -18.73 -1.31
N GLU A 96 -1.02 -19.83 -0.65
CA GLU A 96 0.02 -19.83 0.36
C GLU A 96 1.28 -20.44 -0.22
N VAL A 97 2.41 -19.82 0.04
CA VAL A 97 3.67 -20.32 -0.44
C VAL A 97 4.58 -20.57 0.75
N LEU A 98 4.96 -21.82 0.96
CA LEU A 98 5.87 -22.12 2.03
C LEU A 98 7.27 -21.84 1.52
N THR A 99 7.91 -20.81 2.05
CA THR A 99 9.21 -20.38 1.55
C THR A 99 10.36 -20.97 2.33
N PHE A 100 10.13 -21.36 3.56
CA PHE A 100 11.19 -21.98 4.33
C PHE A 100 10.57 -22.80 5.47
N ARG A 101 11.00 -24.03 5.61
CA ARG A 101 10.48 -24.87 6.67
C ARG A 101 11.56 -25.06 7.72
N GLY A 102 11.19 -24.92 8.96
CA GLY A 102 12.12 -25.21 10.04
C GLY A 102 13.20 -24.16 10.23
N SER A 103 12.86 -22.92 10.08
CA SER A 103 13.80 -21.83 10.26
C SER A 103 13.94 -21.48 11.73
N PRO A 104 15.14 -21.08 12.17
CA PRO A 104 15.27 -20.56 13.52
C PRO A 104 14.82 -19.12 13.61
N ALA A 105 14.60 -18.47 12.48
CA ALA A 105 14.25 -17.06 12.46
C ALA A 105 12.78 -16.85 12.72
N ARG A 106 12.45 -15.94 13.66
CA ARG A 106 11.09 -15.66 13.94
C ARG A 106 10.50 -14.66 13.04
N VAL A 107 11.26 -13.96 12.27
CA VAL A 107 10.74 -12.95 11.36
C VAL A 107 11.43 -13.09 10.03
N PHE A 108 10.79 -12.66 9.00
CA PHE A 108 11.38 -12.67 7.66
C PHE A 108 10.71 -11.58 6.83
N VAL A 109 11.36 -11.22 5.74
CA VAL A 109 10.84 -10.19 4.85
C VAL A 109 10.60 -10.82 3.50
N PRO A 110 9.37 -10.80 3.02
CA PRO A 110 9.09 -11.36 1.69
C PRO A 110 9.41 -10.37 0.58
N TYR A 111 9.90 -10.87 -0.53
CA TYR A 111 10.13 -10.05 -1.72
C TYR A 111 9.35 -10.72 -2.84
N VAL A 112 8.37 -10.05 -3.35
CA VAL A 112 7.47 -10.63 -4.34
C VAL A 112 7.37 -9.73 -5.54
N THR A 113 7.51 -10.31 -6.73
CA THR A 113 7.27 -9.56 -7.95
C THR A 113 6.27 -10.36 -8.74
N CYS A 114 5.28 -9.71 -9.28
CA CYS A 114 4.22 -10.39 -10.01
C CYS A 114 4.01 -9.73 -11.35
N GLN A 115 3.57 -10.52 -12.31
CA GLN A 115 3.22 -9.98 -13.61
C GLN A 115 1.98 -10.70 -14.08
N PRO A 116 1.17 -10.07 -14.91
CA PRO A 116 -0.04 -10.73 -15.39
C PRO A 116 0.31 -12.00 -16.13
N ASN A 117 -0.47 -13.01 -15.93
CA ASN A 117 -0.24 -14.29 -16.56
C ASN A 117 -1.39 -14.51 -17.53
N PRO A 118 -1.23 -14.19 -18.78
CA PRO A 118 -2.33 -14.26 -19.73
C PRO A 118 -2.83 -15.66 -20.01
#